data_6eeda102c26ca9c7ec65bba20121f1ea
#
_entry.id   6eeda102c26ca9c7ec65bba20121f1ea
#
_cell.length_a   1.000
_cell.length_b   1.000
_cell.length_c   1.000
_cell.angle_alpha   90.00
_cell.angle_beta   90.00
_cell.angle_gamma   90.00
#
_symmetry.space_group_name_H-M   'P 1'
#
loop_
_entity.id
_entity.type
_entity.pdbx_description
1 polymer ?
#
loop_
_entity_poly.entity_id
_entity_poly.type
_entity_poly.pdbx_seq_one_letter_code
_entity_poly.pdbx_strand_id
1 'polypeptide(L)'
;MANRLSTNPQTRVLLLDAGVSNRAPSLKIPAGMISAISQDKYNWKYPAAPDASRGGLRDHWSAGKAIGGGSAINGMLYIRGHKSDYERWAQLGCTGWDYASVLPHFKLIETFEGGADEFRGRRGPQSVSLARHRLPLVDKAVQAAVACGHALNADYNGERQSGVGYAQNSQKSGRRHSSASAFLAPVKGRKNLSVKLGAQATHITFDGKRASGAGFHHNGAQHIASCKGEVIICAGAMGSPKLLMHSGIGPAQMLKALGLDVLIDAPQTGENLMEHPAIYLTAKTSLASLNAAAHPVKLPWVMANWFLRGRGAASSGAASAQVLCRSRDGLAAPDIQLLFTPALFDYDPVKKKARLRRENGLSIAALALQPQARGCIRLTSQNPLAPPLIEHELLGCQADIDGLVSAARKALEIFTQMDRDRLIVSLDPDLTPDSPKEAFEDYIRASAFRGDHASGTCRMGSDAKAVVDPQLCVRGVAGLRVADASIMPVIPSGNTNAPVLMIAEKAASMILKSQ
;
A
#
# COMPACT_ATOMS: atom_id res chain seq x y z
N MET A 1 6.68 -0.46 15.02
CA MET A 1 7.53 -1.43 15.74
C MET A 1 8.66 -0.74 16.51
N ALA A 2 9.79 -0.37 15.90
CA ALA A 2 11.01 0.10 16.60
C ALA A 2 10.77 1.23 17.61
N ASN A 3 9.91 2.21 17.30
CA ASN A 3 9.49 3.26 18.24
C ASN A 3 8.86 2.67 19.52
N ARG A 4 7.93 1.74 19.40
CA ARG A 4 7.21 1.17 20.55
C ARG A 4 8.11 0.27 21.38
N LEU A 5 8.85 -0.62 20.74
CA LEU A 5 9.74 -1.55 21.44
C LEU A 5 10.88 -0.82 22.17
N SER A 6 11.37 0.31 21.65
CA SER A 6 12.41 1.11 22.33
C SER A 6 11.86 2.04 23.42
N THR A 7 10.58 1.96 23.77
CA THR A 7 9.99 2.74 24.86
C THR A 7 10.56 2.31 26.21
N ASN A 8 10.77 1.00 26.40
CA ASN A 8 11.47 0.48 27.57
C ASN A 8 12.99 0.68 27.39
N PRO A 9 13.67 1.46 28.24
CA PRO A 9 15.11 1.72 28.14
C PRO A 9 15.98 0.45 28.23
N GLN A 10 15.49 -0.61 28.86
CA GLN A 10 16.20 -1.87 29.00
C GLN A 10 16.17 -2.72 27.70
N THR A 11 15.24 -2.45 26.81
CA THR A 11 15.11 -3.15 25.52
C THR A 11 15.97 -2.44 24.46
N ARG A 12 17.06 -3.07 24.03
CA ARG A 12 17.86 -2.58 22.90
C ARG A 12 17.26 -3.00 21.57
N VAL A 13 17.04 -2.04 20.67
CA VAL A 13 16.45 -2.27 19.37
C VAL A 13 17.43 -1.89 18.27
N LEU A 14 17.71 -2.81 17.36
CA LEU A 14 18.42 -2.56 16.10
C LEU A 14 17.42 -2.65 14.94
N LEU A 15 17.28 -1.55 14.19
CA LEU A 15 16.53 -1.51 12.94
C LEU A 15 17.51 -1.56 11.76
N LEU A 16 17.43 -2.65 10.98
CA LEU A 16 18.12 -2.81 9.70
C LEU A 16 17.16 -2.40 8.58
N ASP A 17 17.58 -1.48 7.71
CA ASP A 17 16.80 -1.06 6.54
C ASP A 17 17.73 -1.00 5.32
N ALA A 18 17.38 -1.74 4.26
CA ALA A 18 18.14 -1.77 3.02
C ALA A 18 18.08 -0.44 2.24
N GLY A 19 17.09 0.39 2.56
CA GLY A 19 16.83 1.64 1.87
C GLY A 19 17.72 2.80 2.33
N VAL A 20 17.59 3.88 1.59
CA VAL A 20 18.29 5.14 1.85
C VAL A 20 17.48 6.06 2.78
N SER A 21 18.10 7.18 3.19
CA SER A 21 17.42 8.22 3.95
C SER A 21 16.23 8.83 3.19
N ASN A 22 15.15 9.15 3.90
CA ASN A 22 13.96 9.83 3.36
C ASN A 22 14.08 11.37 3.32
N ARG A 23 15.30 11.91 3.32
CA ARG A 23 15.54 13.38 3.36
C ARG A 23 15.34 14.06 1.99
N ALA A 24 15.39 13.31 0.90
CA ALA A 24 15.26 13.86 -0.44
C ALA A 24 13.93 14.62 -0.63
N PRO A 25 13.94 15.77 -1.34
CA PRO A 25 12.74 16.54 -1.61
C PRO A 25 11.61 15.71 -2.26
N SER A 26 11.93 14.85 -3.22
CA SER A 26 10.95 13.97 -3.89
C SER A 26 10.21 13.02 -2.93
N LEU A 27 10.82 12.69 -1.78
CA LEU A 27 10.21 11.87 -0.73
C LEU A 27 9.43 12.69 0.30
N LYS A 28 9.50 14.03 0.27
CA LYS A 28 8.80 14.92 1.19
C LYS A 28 7.66 15.67 0.53
N ILE A 29 7.83 16.02 -0.75
CA ILE A 29 6.82 16.71 -1.55
C ILE A 29 5.77 15.69 -1.95
N PRO A 30 4.48 15.87 -1.59
CA PRO A 30 3.41 14.95 -1.98
C PRO A 30 3.36 14.67 -3.48
N ALA A 31 3.34 15.70 -4.30
CA ALA A 31 3.36 15.60 -5.77
C ALA A 31 4.66 14.97 -6.33
N GLY A 32 5.71 14.86 -5.52
CA GLY A 32 6.98 14.20 -5.87
C GLY A 32 6.92 12.67 -5.98
N MET A 33 5.78 12.07 -5.64
CA MET A 33 5.57 10.62 -5.64
C MET A 33 5.94 9.97 -7.00
N ILE A 34 5.50 10.54 -8.11
CA ILE A 34 5.78 10.02 -9.46
C ILE A 34 7.29 9.95 -9.70
N SER A 35 8.02 11.01 -9.33
CA SER A 35 9.48 11.03 -9.43
C SER A 35 10.15 10.03 -8.49
N ALA A 36 9.63 9.84 -7.29
CA ALA A 36 10.19 8.89 -6.31
C ALA A 36 10.03 7.45 -6.79
N ILE A 37 8.84 7.07 -7.27
CA ILE A 37 8.52 5.69 -7.69
C ILE A 37 9.30 5.26 -8.94
N SER A 38 9.66 6.22 -9.80
CA SER A 38 10.44 5.94 -11.02
C SER A 38 11.93 5.69 -10.78
N GLN A 39 12.47 6.03 -9.60
CA GLN A 39 13.90 5.93 -9.30
C GLN A 39 14.25 4.64 -8.56
N ASP A 40 15.20 3.87 -9.09
CA ASP A 40 15.69 2.59 -8.49
C ASP A 40 16.30 2.79 -7.10
N LYS A 41 16.76 4.00 -6.82
CA LYS A 41 17.28 4.39 -5.50
C LYS A 41 16.22 4.30 -4.41
N TYR A 42 14.94 4.55 -4.73
CA TYR A 42 13.83 4.62 -3.79
C TYR A 42 12.79 3.51 -3.98
N ASN A 43 12.93 2.73 -5.05
CA ASN A 43 11.98 1.68 -5.43
C ASN A 43 12.75 0.41 -5.79
N TRP A 44 12.36 -0.73 -5.22
CA TRP A 44 12.95 -2.03 -5.52
C TRP A 44 12.68 -2.49 -6.96
N LYS A 45 11.51 -2.15 -7.51
CA LYS A 45 11.08 -2.59 -8.84
C LYS A 45 11.28 -4.09 -9.05
N TYR A 46 10.68 -4.89 -8.19
CA TYR A 46 10.79 -6.35 -8.29
C TYR A 46 10.27 -6.85 -9.63
N PRO A 47 11.02 -7.75 -10.33
CA PRO A 47 10.58 -8.29 -11.60
C PRO A 47 9.40 -9.24 -11.43
N ALA A 48 8.46 -9.22 -12.38
CA ALA A 48 7.39 -10.19 -12.48
C ALA A 48 7.55 -11.12 -13.68
N ALA A 49 7.02 -12.33 -13.56
CA ALA A 49 6.80 -13.22 -14.70
C ALA A 49 5.82 -12.58 -15.70
N PRO A 50 5.81 -13.05 -16.95
CA PRO A 50 4.79 -12.61 -17.91
C PRO A 50 3.39 -12.89 -17.38
N ASP A 51 2.52 -11.88 -17.40
CA ASP A 51 1.12 -12.00 -16.99
C ASP A 51 0.27 -12.41 -18.18
N ALA A 52 -0.10 -13.68 -18.27
CA ALA A 52 -0.90 -14.22 -19.39
C ALA A 52 -2.28 -13.53 -19.48
N SER A 53 -2.86 -13.12 -18.35
CA SER A 53 -4.15 -12.44 -18.29
C SER A 53 -4.15 -11.04 -18.92
N ARG A 54 -2.95 -10.47 -19.15
CA ARG A 54 -2.71 -9.16 -19.79
C ARG A 54 -1.78 -9.28 -21.02
N GLY A 55 -1.95 -10.33 -21.82
CA GLY A 55 -1.21 -10.51 -23.07
C GLY A 55 0.30 -10.75 -22.89
N GLY A 56 0.71 -11.34 -21.77
CA GLY A 56 2.12 -11.63 -21.48
C GLY A 56 2.94 -10.42 -21.03
N LEU A 57 2.27 -9.36 -20.54
CA LEU A 57 2.93 -8.15 -20.04
C LEU A 57 3.93 -8.49 -18.94
N ARG A 58 5.18 -8.04 -19.11
CA ARG A 58 6.22 -8.10 -18.08
C ARG A 58 6.34 -6.73 -17.43
N ASP A 59 5.98 -6.63 -16.18
CA ASP A 59 6.09 -5.38 -15.46
C ASP A 59 6.91 -5.50 -14.17
N HIS A 60 7.03 -4.43 -13.41
CA HIS A 60 7.77 -4.38 -12.16
C HIS A 60 6.85 -4.02 -11.01
N TRP A 61 6.95 -4.73 -9.89
CA TRP A 61 6.20 -4.44 -8.68
C TRP A 61 6.96 -3.46 -7.79
N SER A 62 6.30 -2.38 -7.43
CA SER A 62 6.89 -1.33 -6.61
C SER A 62 6.96 -1.72 -5.14
N ALA A 63 8.09 -1.47 -4.52
CA ALA A 63 8.24 -1.50 -3.06
C ALA A 63 9.24 -0.44 -2.62
N GLY A 64 8.94 0.26 -1.53
CA GLY A 64 9.79 1.36 -1.06
C GLY A 64 11.17 0.88 -0.61
N LYS A 65 12.23 1.52 -1.17
CA LYS A 65 13.65 1.31 -0.84
C LYS A 65 14.24 2.55 -0.14
N ALA A 66 13.51 3.06 0.82
CA ALA A 66 13.91 4.17 1.68
C ALA A 66 13.37 3.92 3.08
N ILE A 67 14.01 4.51 4.09
CA ILE A 67 13.51 4.41 5.48
C ILE A 67 12.04 4.85 5.54
N GLY A 68 11.19 3.97 6.08
CA GLY A 68 9.74 4.11 6.03
C GLY A 68 9.05 3.24 4.98
N GLY A 69 9.82 2.47 4.18
CA GLY A 69 9.30 1.51 3.19
C GLY A 69 8.30 2.13 2.21
N GLY A 70 7.20 1.43 1.92
CA GLY A 70 6.15 1.88 1.01
C GLY A 70 5.57 3.25 1.35
N SER A 71 5.49 3.64 2.63
CA SER A 71 4.98 4.95 3.05
C SER A 71 5.86 6.13 2.59
N ALA A 72 7.12 5.88 2.22
CA ALA A 72 8.03 6.90 1.71
C ALA A 72 7.74 7.27 0.25
N ILE A 73 7.09 6.37 -0.54
CA ILE A 73 6.87 6.56 -1.99
C ILE A 73 5.40 6.42 -2.43
N ASN A 74 4.49 5.98 -1.56
CA ASN A 74 3.07 5.72 -1.89
C ASN A 74 2.27 6.99 -2.19
N GLY A 75 0.99 6.82 -2.59
CA GLY A 75 0.02 7.89 -2.86
C GLY A 75 -0.49 8.63 -1.63
N MET A 76 -0.10 8.23 -0.42
CA MET A 76 -0.45 8.81 0.89
C MET A 76 -1.92 8.62 1.32
N LEU A 77 -2.78 8.03 0.55
CA LEU A 77 -4.17 7.79 0.95
C LEU A 77 -4.22 7.00 2.28
N TYR A 78 -5.02 7.50 3.21
CA TYR A 78 -5.20 6.89 4.52
C TYR A 78 -6.58 6.27 4.61
N ILE A 79 -6.66 4.96 4.45
CA ILE A 79 -7.88 4.15 4.48
C ILE A 79 -7.61 2.95 5.37
N ARG A 80 -8.53 2.66 6.29
CA ARG A 80 -8.40 1.55 7.24
C ARG A 80 -8.90 0.22 6.70
N GLY A 81 -9.67 0.22 5.60
CA GLY A 81 -10.50 -0.90 5.17
C GLY A 81 -11.88 -0.88 5.86
N HIS A 82 -12.75 -1.79 5.50
CA HIS A 82 -14.08 -1.94 6.08
C HIS A 82 -14.04 -2.83 7.33
N LYS A 83 -14.95 -2.61 8.28
CA LYS A 83 -15.03 -3.44 9.49
C LYS A 83 -15.16 -4.94 9.19
N SER A 84 -15.90 -5.30 8.15
CA SER A 84 -16.07 -6.70 7.74
C SER A 84 -14.79 -7.37 7.24
N ASP A 85 -13.77 -6.62 6.82
CA ASP A 85 -12.47 -7.20 6.44
C ASP A 85 -11.81 -7.86 7.66
N TYR A 86 -11.87 -7.20 8.80
CA TYR A 86 -11.29 -7.68 10.06
C TYR A 86 -12.16 -8.76 10.71
N GLU A 87 -13.48 -8.66 10.62
CA GLU A 87 -14.37 -9.76 11.01
C GLU A 87 -14.06 -11.03 10.19
N ARG A 88 -13.81 -10.88 8.88
CA ARG A 88 -13.39 -11.99 8.04
C ARG A 88 -12.03 -12.56 8.45
N TRP A 89 -11.07 -11.72 8.88
CA TRP A 89 -9.81 -12.24 9.42
C TRP A 89 -10.04 -13.12 10.65
N ALA A 90 -10.90 -12.68 11.59
CA ALA A 90 -11.26 -13.47 12.76
C ALA A 90 -11.95 -14.79 12.37
N GLN A 91 -12.90 -14.76 11.43
CA GLN A 91 -13.59 -15.96 10.91
C GLN A 91 -12.62 -16.95 10.23
N LEU A 92 -11.54 -16.48 9.64
CA LEU A 92 -10.47 -17.30 9.08
C LEU A 92 -9.50 -17.84 10.16
N GLY A 93 -9.86 -17.76 11.43
CA GLY A 93 -9.09 -18.27 12.56
C GLY A 93 -8.05 -17.33 13.12
N CYS A 94 -8.02 -16.06 12.68
CA CYS A 94 -7.12 -15.06 13.23
C CYS A 94 -7.73 -14.42 14.49
N THR A 95 -7.78 -15.17 15.58
CA THR A 95 -8.37 -14.73 16.85
C THR A 95 -7.73 -13.44 17.36
N GLY A 96 -8.58 -12.48 17.76
CA GLY A 96 -8.15 -11.15 18.23
C GLY A 96 -7.82 -10.17 17.11
N TRP A 97 -8.17 -10.49 15.84
CA TRP A 97 -8.01 -9.60 14.69
C TRP A 97 -9.36 -9.09 14.12
N ASP A 98 -10.46 -9.29 14.85
CA ASP A 98 -11.76 -8.65 14.60
C ASP A 98 -11.66 -7.12 14.71
N TYR A 99 -12.66 -6.41 14.17
CA TYR A 99 -12.65 -4.94 14.14
C TYR A 99 -12.57 -4.30 15.53
N ALA A 100 -13.28 -4.83 16.50
CA ALA A 100 -13.25 -4.32 17.87
C ALA A 100 -11.85 -4.42 18.49
N SER A 101 -11.13 -5.50 18.19
CA SER A 101 -9.75 -5.74 18.64
C SER A 101 -8.70 -4.88 17.93
N VAL A 102 -8.93 -4.46 16.67
CA VAL A 102 -7.94 -3.68 15.92
C VAL A 102 -8.21 -2.17 15.95
N LEU A 103 -9.44 -1.74 16.16
CA LEU A 103 -9.82 -0.31 16.22
C LEU A 103 -9.00 0.49 17.24
N PRO A 104 -8.74 0.02 18.48
CA PRO A 104 -7.89 0.74 19.42
C PRO A 104 -6.48 1.00 18.87
N HIS A 105 -5.90 0.06 18.11
CA HIS A 105 -4.59 0.23 17.50
C HIS A 105 -4.61 1.25 16.36
N PHE A 106 -5.67 1.30 15.55
CA PHE A 106 -5.86 2.38 14.57
C PHE A 106 -5.93 3.76 15.23
N LYS A 107 -6.65 3.88 16.36
CA LYS A 107 -6.75 5.13 17.11
C LYS A 107 -5.41 5.55 17.73
N LEU A 108 -4.63 4.59 18.25
CA LEU A 108 -3.32 4.85 18.87
C LEU A 108 -2.27 5.35 17.87
N ILE A 109 -2.37 5.00 16.58
CA ILE A 109 -1.38 5.41 15.60
C ILE A 109 -1.67 6.78 14.98
N GLU A 110 -2.91 7.28 14.98
CA GLU A 110 -3.27 8.47 14.19
C GLU A 110 -3.55 9.72 15.03
N THR A 111 -3.32 10.86 14.37
CA THR A 111 -3.89 12.15 14.73
C THR A 111 -4.68 12.68 13.55
N PHE A 112 -6.00 12.79 13.70
CA PHE A 112 -6.92 13.37 12.73
C PHE A 112 -7.88 14.33 13.43
N GLU A 113 -8.10 15.52 12.84
CA GLU A 113 -8.94 16.56 13.45
C GLU A 113 -10.44 16.35 13.21
N GLY A 114 -10.80 15.60 12.15
CA GLY A 114 -12.19 15.31 11.78
C GLY A 114 -12.71 13.99 12.36
N GLY A 115 -13.99 13.70 12.08
CA GLY A 115 -14.66 12.47 12.49
C GLY A 115 -14.98 12.37 13.99
N ALA A 116 -15.67 11.30 14.38
CA ALA A 116 -16.08 11.06 15.77
C ALA A 116 -14.97 10.38 16.59
N ASP A 117 -14.83 10.74 17.85
CA ASP A 117 -13.80 10.21 18.77
C ASP A 117 -13.95 8.71 19.02
N GLU A 118 -15.12 8.16 18.81
CA GLU A 118 -15.36 6.72 18.88
C GLU A 118 -14.48 5.97 17.86
N PHE A 119 -14.36 6.51 16.64
CA PHE A 119 -13.62 5.86 15.55
C PHE A 119 -12.22 6.44 15.35
N ARG A 120 -11.98 7.71 15.69
CA ARG A 120 -10.76 8.43 15.28
C ARG A 120 -9.80 8.70 16.44
N GLY A 121 -8.49 8.65 16.11
CA GLY A 121 -7.42 8.99 17.06
C GLY A 121 -7.05 10.47 17.01
N ARG A 122 -6.64 11.04 18.18
CA ARG A 122 -6.30 12.47 18.33
C ARG A 122 -4.84 12.73 18.69
N ARG A 123 -4.13 11.72 19.18
CA ARG A 123 -2.79 11.90 19.79
C ARG A 123 -1.74 10.92 19.26
N GLY A 124 -2.07 10.16 18.22
CA GLY A 124 -1.12 9.22 17.61
C GLY A 124 -0.04 9.93 16.78
N PRO A 125 1.08 9.29 16.53
CA PRO A 125 2.21 9.90 15.82
C PRO A 125 1.93 10.14 14.33
N GLN A 126 1.04 9.35 13.68
CA GLN A 126 0.72 9.50 12.27
C GLN A 126 -0.28 10.63 12.06
N SER A 127 0.16 11.74 11.51
CA SER A 127 -0.73 12.82 11.11
C SER A 127 -1.49 12.44 9.84
N VAL A 128 -2.81 12.62 9.90
CA VAL A 128 -3.75 12.47 8.78
C VAL A 128 -4.45 13.79 8.57
N SER A 129 -4.55 14.25 7.34
CA SER A 129 -5.26 15.48 6.99
C SER A 129 -6.08 15.31 5.72
N LEU A 130 -7.14 16.09 5.57
CA LEU A 130 -7.84 16.22 4.29
C LEU A 130 -6.88 16.78 3.22
N ALA A 131 -7.18 16.49 1.94
CA ALA A 131 -6.46 17.05 0.80
C ALA A 131 -6.37 18.58 0.92
N ARG A 132 -5.14 19.11 1.01
CA ARG A 132 -4.89 20.55 1.31
C ARG A 132 -5.03 21.48 0.11
N HIS A 133 -5.06 20.91 -1.08
CA HIS A 133 -5.25 21.66 -2.34
C HIS A 133 -6.52 21.16 -3.01
N ARG A 134 -7.54 21.97 -2.93
CA ARG A 134 -8.83 21.72 -3.59
C ARG A 134 -8.90 22.52 -4.88
N LEU A 135 -9.35 21.86 -5.93
CA LEU A 135 -9.61 22.46 -7.24
C LEU A 135 -11.12 22.43 -7.50
N PRO A 136 -11.71 23.46 -8.12
CA PRO A 136 -13.13 23.45 -8.50
C PRO A 136 -13.52 22.22 -9.31
N LEU A 137 -12.61 21.69 -10.13
CA LEU A 137 -12.79 20.43 -10.87
C LEU A 137 -13.12 19.25 -9.95
N VAL A 138 -12.44 19.15 -8.80
CA VAL A 138 -12.70 18.07 -7.82
C VAL A 138 -14.05 18.25 -7.14
N ASP A 139 -14.41 19.49 -6.80
CA ASP A 139 -15.70 19.77 -6.19
C ASP A 139 -16.86 19.44 -7.15
N LYS A 140 -16.69 19.71 -8.44
CA LYS A 140 -17.64 19.31 -9.50
C LYS A 140 -17.73 17.79 -9.64
N ALA A 141 -16.61 17.06 -9.60
CA ALA A 141 -16.61 15.60 -9.63
C ALA A 141 -17.30 14.98 -8.39
N VAL A 142 -17.09 15.56 -7.19
CA VAL A 142 -17.80 15.15 -5.96
C VAL A 142 -19.30 15.42 -6.09
N GLN A 143 -19.72 16.58 -6.60
CA GLN A 143 -21.12 16.90 -6.84
C GLN A 143 -21.76 15.94 -7.84
N ALA A 144 -21.06 15.60 -8.93
CA ALA A 144 -21.51 14.63 -9.92
C ALA A 144 -21.68 13.24 -9.29
N ALA A 145 -20.74 12.80 -8.47
CA ALA A 145 -20.87 11.53 -7.76
C ALA A 145 -22.09 11.52 -6.80
N VAL A 146 -22.37 12.64 -6.11
CA VAL A 146 -23.58 12.77 -5.27
C VAL A 146 -24.84 12.68 -6.16
N ALA A 147 -24.86 13.32 -7.32
CA ALA A 147 -25.97 13.25 -8.26
C ALA A 147 -26.18 11.84 -8.85
N CYS A 148 -25.11 11.02 -8.90
CA CYS A 148 -25.18 9.57 -9.23
C CYS A 148 -25.62 8.70 -8.05
N GLY A 149 -26.06 9.28 -6.92
CA GLY A 149 -26.58 8.55 -5.75
C GLY A 149 -25.54 8.15 -4.71
N HIS A 150 -24.27 8.56 -4.85
CA HIS A 150 -23.26 8.33 -3.82
C HIS A 150 -23.41 9.35 -2.69
N ALA A 151 -23.81 8.91 -1.50
CA ALA A 151 -23.95 9.80 -0.35
C ALA A 151 -22.64 10.49 0.00
N LEU A 152 -22.68 11.80 0.30
CA LEU A 152 -21.50 12.51 0.79
C LEU A 152 -21.05 11.88 2.12
N ASN A 153 -19.75 11.58 2.21
CA ASN A 153 -19.13 11.00 3.39
C ASN A 153 -17.91 11.81 3.82
N ALA A 154 -18.05 12.53 4.91
CA ALA A 154 -16.96 13.36 5.43
C ALA A 154 -15.84 12.52 6.10
N ASP A 155 -16.17 11.29 6.51
CA ASP A 155 -15.21 10.40 7.19
C ASP A 155 -15.44 8.91 6.87
N TYR A 156 -14.84 8.44 5.79
CA TYR A 156 -14.90 7.04 5.37
C TYR A 156 -14.04 6.08 6.22
N ASN A 157 -13.34 6.59 7.23
CA ASN A 157 -12.67 5.80 8.28
C ASN A 157 -13.44 5.83 9.60
N GLY A 158 -14.65 6.41 9.61
CA GLY A 158 -15.58 6.45 10.72
C GLY A 158 -16.54 5.26 10.72
N GLU A 159 -17.79 5.51 11.10
CA GLU A 159 -18.84 4.49 11.20
C GLU A 159 -19.16 3.81 9.86
N ARG A 160 -19.23 4.62 8.79
CA ARG A 160 -19.59 4.19 7.44
C ARG A 160 -18.46 4.46 6.45
N GLN A 161 -18.05 3.44 5.70
CA GLN A 161 -17.03 3.57 4.66
C GLN A 161 -17.61 4.07 3.32
N SER A 162 -18.82 3.62 2.95
CA SER A 162 -19.44 3.92 1.65
C SER A 162 -19.72 5.41 1.46
N GLY A 163 -19.61 5.87 0.22
CA GLY A 163 -19.95 7.22 -0.21
C GLY A 163 -18.81 7.93 -0.92
N VAL A 164 -19.03 9.21 -1.27
CA VAL A 164 -18.03 10.09 -1.87
C VAL A 164 -17.47 11.05 -0.83
N GLY A 165 -16.14 11.20 -0.78
CA GLY A 165 -15.50 12.11 0.16
C GLY A 165 -14.13 12.60 -0.32
N TYR A 166 -13.67 13.70 0.27
CA TYR A 166 -12.33 14.22 0.02
C TYR A 166 -11.27 13.31 0.64
N ALA A 167 -10.16 13.14 -0.07
CA ALA A 167 -9.10 12.23 0.34
C ALA A 167 -8.48 12.63 1.67
N GLN A 168 -8.38 11.66 2.58
CA GLN A 168 -7.60 11.74 3.81
C GLN A 168 -6.19 11.22 3.50
N ASN A 169 -5.18 12.01 3.82
CA ASN A 169 -3.80 11.73 3.44
C ASN A 169 -2.87 11.66 4.66
N SER A 170 -1.89 10.76 4.60
CA SER A 170 -0.76 10.71 5.53
C SER A 170 0.15 11.92 5.33
N GLN A 171 -0.31 13.08 5.76
CA GLN A 171 0.33 14.39 5.60
C GLN A 171 0.41 15.16 6.92
N LYS A 172 1.49 15.94 7.07
CA LYS A 172 1.63 16.95 8.12
C LYS A 172 2.12 18.25 7.50
N SER A 173 1.36 19.34 7.67
CA SER A 173 1.71 20.68 7.14
C SER A 173 2.07 20.66 5.65
N GLY A 174 1.29 19.93 4.82
CA GLY A 174 1.51 19.85 3.37
C GLY A 174 2.71 19.03 2.92
N ARG A 175 3.32 18.28 3.83
CA ARG A 175 4.44 17.39 3.54
C ARG A 175 4.01 15.94 3.76
N ARG A 176 4.55 15.00 2.99
CA ARG A 176 4.42 13.56 3.25
C ARG A 176 4.82 13.24 4.68
N HIS A 177 3.97 12.55 5.40
CA HIS A 177 4.22 12.09 6.76
C HIS A 177 4.36 10.57 6.75
N SER A 178 5.50 10.07 6.25
CA SER A 178 5.81 8.64 6.19
C SER A 178 5.98 8.03 7.58
N SER A 179 5.93 6.70 7.69
CA SER A 179 6.16 6.00 8.96
C SER A 179 7.51 6.37 9.61
N ALA A 180 8.55 6.63 8.82
CA ALA A 180 9.81 7.13 9.35
C ALA A 180 9.69 8.53 9.94
N SER A 181 8.94 9.43 9.30
CA SER A 181 8.70 10.79 9.82
C SER A 181 7.81 10.78 11.06
N ALA A 182 6.80 9.91 11.07
CA ALA A 182 5.82 9.81 12.14
C ALA A 182 6.37 9.11 13.39
N PHE A 183 7.09 8.00 13.21
CA PHE A 183 7.45 7.12 14.33
C PHE A 183 8.95 7.13 14.67
N LEU A 184 9.87 7.27 13.69
CA LEU A 184 11.30 7.21 13.96
C LEU A 184 11.89 8.60 14.26
N ALA A 185 11.51 9.63 13.51
CA ALA A 185 12.07 10.97 13.70
C ALA A 185 11.91 11.50 15.13
N PRO A 186 10.75 11.33 15.82
CA PRO A 186 10.57 11.80 17.19
C PRO A 186 11.45 11.11 18.22
N VAL A 187 11.96 9.90 17.91
CA VAL A 187 12.72 9.05 18.86
C VAL A 187 14.17 8.84 18.46
N LYS A 188 14.67 9.64 17.51
CA LYS A 188 16.05 9.54 16.97
C LYS A 188 17.14 9.62 18.05
N GLY A 189 16.86 10.30 19.16
CA GLY A 189 17.82 10.47 20.27
C GLY A 189 17.81 9.34 21.31
N ARG A 190 16.98 8.31 21.18
CA ARG A 190 16.95 7.20 22.14
C ARG A 190 18.24 6.38 22.07
N LYS A 191 18.93 6.24 23.21
CA LYS A 191 20.20 5.52 23.32
C LYS A 191 20.07 4.01 23.05
N ASN A 192 18.89 3.45 23.31
CA ASN A 192 18.58 2.03 23.12
C ASN A 192 17.98 1.71 21.73
N LEU A 193 17.91 2.68 20.81
CA LEU A 193 17.47 2.49 19.43
C LEU A 193 18.61 2.82 18.45
N SER A 194 19.05 1.80 17.72
CA SER A 194 20.02 1.95 16.62
C SER A 194 19.32 1.73 15.27
N VAL A 195 19.58 2.61 14.31
CA VAL A 195 19.03 2.51 12.94
C VAL A 195 20.20 2.45 11.96
N LYS A 196 20.27 1.38 11.17
CA LYS A 196 21.30 1.17 10.14
C LYS A 196 20.64 1.14 8.76
N LEU A 197 20.93 2.15 7.93
CA LEU A 197 20.44 2.28 6.55
C LEU A 197 21.42 1.63 5.57
N GLY A 198 20.94 1.25 4.38
CA GLY A 198 21.73 0.52 3.39
C GLY A 198 22.13 -0.87 3.87
N ALA A 199 21.46 -1.37 4.91
CA ALA A 199 21.70 -2.68 5.52
C ALA A 199 20.64 -3.67 5.03
N GLN A 200 20.94 -4.41 3.97
CA GLN A 200 20.04 -5.40 3.39
C GLN A 200 20.16 -6.72 4.12
N ALA A 201 19.11 -7.12 4.88
CA ALA A 201 19.05 -8.43 5.50
C ALA A 201 19.12 -9.54 4.43
N THR A 202 19.88 -10.57 4.70
CA THR A 202 20.15 -11.69 3.79
C THR A 202 19.52 -12.99 4.27
N HIS A 203 19.57 -13.27 5.56
CA HIS A 203 18.99 -14.45 6.22
C HIS A 203 18.87 -14.22 7.73
N ILE A 204 18.06 -15.03 8.38
CA ILE A 204 17.96 -15.11 9.85
C ILE A 204 18.94 -16.20 10.32
N THR A 205 19.68 -15.93 11.39
CA THR A 205 20.54 -16.91 12.03
C THR A 205 19.77 -17.64 13.13
N PHE A 206 20.07 -18.93 13.34
CA PHE A 206 19.39 -19.77 14.31
C PHE A 206 20.39 -20.47 15.24
N ASP A 207 19.96 -20.71 16.47
CA ASP A 207 20.52 -21.67 17.39
C ASP A 207 19.47 -22.77 17.57
N GLY A 208 19.72 -23.94 16.97
CA GLY A 208 18.69 -24.94 16.75
C GLY A 208 17.50 -24.38 15.99
N LYS A 209 16.33 -24.33 16.62
CA LYS A 209 15.10 -23.73 16.08
C LYS A 209 14.76 -22.35 16.68
N ARG A 210 15.68 -21.71 17.37
CA ARG A 210 15.49 -20.36 17.92
C ARG A 210 16.24 -19.34 17.09
N ALA A 211 15.55 -18.29 16.66
CA ALA A 211 16.19 -17.16 15.98
C ALA A 211 17.20 -16.47 16.93
N SER A 212 18.46 -16.38 16.50
CA SER A 212 19.57 -15.83 17.27
C SER A 212 20.09 -14.50 16.71
N GLY A 213 19.61 -14.08 15.51
CA GLY A 213 20.05 -12.84 14.87
C GLY A 213 19.68 -12.78 13.40
N ALA A 214 20.38 -11.92 12.66
CA ALA A 214 20.22 -11.76 11.23
C ALA A 214 21.55 -11.45 10.54
N GLY A 215 21.83 -12.13 9.44
CA GLY A 215 22.87 -11.73 8.48
C GLY A 215 22.38 -10.59 7.61
N PHE A 216 23.26 -9.66 7.29
CA PHE A 216 22.94 -8.54 6.39
C PHE A 216 24.17 -8.07 5.62
N HIS A 217 23.93 -7.57 4.42
CA HIS A 217 24.94 -6.93 3.59
C HIS A 217 24.93 -5.42 3.81
N HIS A 218 26.11 -4.83 4.05
CA HIS A 218 26.25 -3.39 4.26
C HIS A 218 27.65 -2.93 3.83
N ASN A 219 27.73 -1.86 3.05
CA ASN A 219 29.00 -1.29 2.54
C ASN A 219 29.93 -2.32 1.89
N GLY A 220 29.38 -3.22 1.06
CA GLY A 220 30.17 -4.22 0.32
C GLY A 220 30.54 -5.47 1.13
N ALA A 221 30.23 -5.56 2.42
CA ALA A 221 30.57 -6.67 3.30
C ALA A 221 29.34 -7.34 3.93
N GLN A 222 29.50 -8.62 4.29
CA GLN A 222 28.54 -9.37 5.09
C GLN A 222 28.78 -9.11 6.58
N HIS A 223 27.68 -8.96 7.32
CA HIS A 223 27.67 -8.75 8.76
C HIS A 223 26.64 -9.63 9.43
N ILE A 224 26.80 -9.90 10.71
CA ILE A 224 25.82 -10.58 11.55
C ILE A 224 25.44 -9.67 12.72
N ALA A 225 24.15 -9.51 12.97
CA ALA A 225 23.63 -8.88 14.17
C ALA A 225 23.01 -9.97 15.07
N SER A 226 23.57 -10.19 16.25
CA SER A 226 23.03 -11.12 17.24
C SER A 226 21.86 -10.53 18.00
N CYS A 227 20.85 -11.35 18.30
CA CYS A 227 19.66 -11.00 19.04
C CYS A 227 19.42 -12.01 20.19
N LYS A 228 19.23 -11.49 21.42
CA LYS A 228 18.85 -12.32 22.58
C LYS A 228 17.33 -12.41 22.76
N GLY A 229 16.59 -11.43 22.26
CA GLY A 229 15.12 -11.39 22.32
C GLY A 229 14.48 -12.04 21.10
N GLU A 230 13.79 -11.23 20.30
CA GLU A 230 13.10 -11.69 19.09
C GLU A 230 13.63 -10.96 17.84
N VAL A 231 13.65 -11.65 16.72
CA VAL A 231 13.83 -11.07 15.38
C VAL A 231 12.44 -10.82 14.79
N ILE A 232 12.23 -9.60 14.25
CA ILE A 232 10.93 -9.21 13.69
C ILE A 232 11.15 -8.79 12.24
N ILE A 233 10.59 -9.56 11.32
CA ILE A 233 10.64 -9.28 9.89
C ILE A 233 9.53 -8.29 9.54
N CYS A 234 9.92 -7.17 8.90
CA CYS A 234 9.03 -6.13 8.38
C CYS A 234 9.47 -5.73 6.95
N ALA A 235 9.82 -6.72 6.11
CA ALA A 235 10.39 -6.47 4.79
C ALA A 235 9.33 -6.36 3.66
N GLY A 236 8.03 -6.40 4.02
CA GLY A 236 6.90 -6.29 3.11
C GLY A 236 6.56 -7.57 2.37
N ALA A 237 5.48 -7.54 1.59
CA ALA A 237 4.93 -8.73 0.94
C ALA A 237 5.90 -9.47 0.01
N MET A 238 6.88 -8.79 -0.56
CA MET A 238 7.90 -9.43 -1.41
C MET A 238 9.17 -9.81 -0.63
N GLY A 239 9.59 -8.95 0.30
CA GLY A 239 10.84 -9.14 1.03
C GLY A 239 10.76 -10.14 2.17
N SER A 240 9.63 -10.21 2.88
CA SER A 240 9.46 -11.09 4.05
C SER A 240 9.48 -12.57 3.69
N PRO A 241 8.70 -13.06 2.70
CA PRO A 241 8.81 -14.46 2.29
C PRO A 241 10.18 -14.78 1.70
N LYS A 242 10.79 -13.87 0.92
CA LYS A 242 12.14 -14.03 0.42
C LYS A 242 13.15 -14.27 1.56
N LEU A 243 13.08 -13.45 2.61
CA LEU A 243 13.97 -13.56 3.75
C LEU A 243 13.77 -14.87 4.52
N LEU A 244 12.52 -15.30 4.72
CA LEU A 244 12.20 -16.60 5.32
C LEU A 244 12.78 -17.75 4.49
N MET A 245 12.58 -17.76 3.18
CA MET A 245 13.08 -18.80 2.28
C MET A 245 14.61 -18.89 2.29
N HIS A 246 15.33 -17.74 2.26
CA HIS A 246 16.79 -17.74 2.41
C HIS A 246 17.27 -18.15 3.81
N SER A 247 16.36 -18.23 4.76
CA SER A 247 16.62 -18.72 6.13
C SER A 247 16.21 -20.19 6.34
N GLY A 248 15.91 -20.90 5.25
CA GLY A 248 15.49 -22.31 5.30
C GLY A 248 14.02 -22.53 5.69
N ILE A 249 13.18 -21.50 5.69
CA ILE A 249 11.75 -21.58 6.03
C ILE A 249 10.93 -21.32 4.77
N GLY A 250 10.51 -22.37 4.09
CA GLY A 250 9.80 -22.27 2.81
C GLY A 250 9.48 -23.63 2.20
N PRO A 251 9.00 -23.67 0.95
CA PRO A 251 8.72 -24.93 0.24
C PRO A 251 9.98 -25.78 0.11
N ALA A 252 10.04 -26.93 0.79
CA ALA A 252 11.24 -27.76 0.91
C ALA A 252 11.79 -28.19 -0.47
N GLN A 253 10.92 -28.54 -1.42
CA GLN A 253 11.34 -28.94 -2.75
C GLN A 253 12.06 -27.80 -3.49
N MET A 254 11.51 -26.58 -3.45
CA MET A 254 12.12 -25.41 -4.08
C MET A 254 13.46 -25.05 -3.42
N LEU A 255 13.53 -25.07 -2.08
CA LEU A 255 14.76 -24.75 -1.36
C LEU A 255 15.87 -25.73 -1.70
N LYS A 256 15.58 -27.05 -1.70
CA LYS A 256 16.54 -28.11 -2.09
C LYS A 256 16.98 -27.97 -3.54
N ALA A 257 16.08 -27.66 -4.47
CA ALA A 257 16.41 -27.45 -5.88
C ALA A 257 17.36 -26.27 -6.09
N LEU A 258 17.31 -25.28 -5.20
CA LEU A 258 18.24 -24.14 -5.17
C LEU A 258 19.50 -24.42 -4.32
N GLY A 259 19.66 -25.61 -3.73
CA GLY A 259 20.78 -25.94 -2.84
C GLY A 259 20.76 -25.18 -1.50
N LEU A 260 19.57 -24.74 -1.05
CA LEU A 260 19.39 -24.14 0.26
C LEU A 260 18.98 -25.19 1.28
N ASP A 261 19.51 -25.08 2.50
CA ASP A 261 19.11 -25.93 3.62
C ASP A 261 17.65 -25.71 4.02
N VAL A 262 16.95 -26.77 4.41
CA VAL A 262 15.57 -26.72 4.88
C VAL A 262 15.56 -26.84 6.41
N LEU A 263 15.23 -25.74 7.09
CA LEU A 263 15.00 -25.73 8.54
C LEU A 263 13.56 -26.13 8.86
N ILE A 264 12.60 -25.55 8.14
CA ILE A 264 11.16 -25.82 8.26
C ILE A 264 10.56 -25.92 6.86
N ASP A 265 9.88 -27.02 6.58
CA ASP A 265 9.04 -27.11 5.38
C ASP A 265 7.76 -26.30 5.61
N ALA A 266 7.70 -25.15 4.97
CA ALA A 266 6.60 -24.20 5.06
C ALA A 266 6.09 -23.86 3.65
N PRO A 267 5.31 -24.75 3.01
CA PRO A 267 4.95 -24.66 1.60
C PRO A 267 4.12 -23.42 1.25
N GLN A 268 3.49 -22.77 2.23
CA GLN A 268 2.73 -21.54 2.03
C GLN A 268 3.58 -20.26 2.12
N THR A 269 4.88 -20.35 2.42
CA THR A 269 5.76 -19.18 2.38
C THR A 269 5.93 -18.70 0.94
N GLY A 270 5.50 -17.48 0.67
CA GLY A 270 5.47 -16.88 -0.66
C GLY A 270 4.16 -17.08 -1.42
N GLU A 271 3.25 -17.94 -0.97
CA GLU A 271 1.94 -18.16 -1.59
C GLU A 271 0.91 -17.08 -1.19
N ASN A 272 -0.29 -17.13 -1.77
CA ASN A 272 -1.42 -16.24 -1.46
C ASN A 272 -1.11 -14.76 -1.70
N LEU A 273 -0.26 -14.42 -2.67
CA LEU A 273 -0.05 -13.03 -3.07
C LEU A 273 -1.35 -12.44 -3.61
N MET A 274 -1.79 -11.35 -3.01
CA MET A 274 -2.98 -10.59 -3.39
C MET A 274 -2.61 -9.18 -3.82
N GLU A 275 -3.38 -8.64 -4.78
CA GLU A 275 -3.21 -7.29 -5.29
C GLU A 275 -4.55 -6.73 -5.78
N HIS A 276 -4.82 -5.45 -5.60
CA HIS A 276 -6.00 -4.80 -6.16
C HIS A 276 -5.77 -4.46 -7.64
N PRO A 277 -6.54 -5.05 -8.58
CA PRO A 277 -6.49 -4.64 -9.97
C PRO A 277 -7.17 -3.27 -10.15
N ALA A 278 -6.66 -2.48 -11.08
CA ALA A 278 -7.13 -1.13 -11.34
C ALA A 278 -7.05 -0.78 -12.82
N ILE A 279 -7.89 0.17 -13.25
CA ILE A 279 -7.82 0.82 -14.56
C ILE A 279 -7.92 2.33 -14.39
N TYR A 280 -7.45 3.09 -15.37
CA TYR A 280 -7.73 4.53 -15.47
C TYR A 280 -8.83 4.79 -16.48
N LEU A 281 -9.76 5.69 -16.14
CA LEU A 281 -10.64 6.36 -17.08
C LEU A 281 -10.33 7.85 -16.97
N THR A 282 -10.17 8.55 -18.10
CA THR A 282 -9.70 9.93 -18.10
C THR A 282 -10.60 10.82 -18.92
N ALA A 283 -10.76 12.06 -18.48
CA ALA A 283 -11.52 13.06 -19.20
C ALA A 283 -10.70 14.35 -19.34
N LYS A 284 -10.59 14.87 -20.56
CA LYS A 284 -10.21 16.28 -20.77
C LYS A 284 -11.35 17.16 -20.28
N THR A 285 -11.01 18.22 -19.56
CA THR A 285 -12.01 19.10 -18.96
C THR A 285 -11.74 20.58 -19.28
N SER A 286 -12.82 21.38 -19.31
CA SER A 286 -12.73 22.83 -19.46
C SER A 286 -12.17 23.52 -18.22
N LEU A 287 -12.23 22.88 -17.04
CA LEU A 287 -11.72 23.44 -15.79
C LEU A 287 -10.23 23.14 -15.59
N ALA A 288 -9.55 24.04 -14.90
CA ALA A 288 -8.13 23.90 -14.58
C ALA A 288 -7.86 22.70 -13.68
N SER A 289 -6.79 21.97 -13.97
CA SER A 289 -6.29 20.84 -13.20
C SER A 289 -4.85 21.08 -12.71
N LEU A 290 -4.24 20.06 -12.08
CA LEU A 290 -2.83 20.12 -11.66
C LEU A 290 -1.87 20.27 -12.86
N ASN A 291 -2.30 19.91 -14.06
CA ASN A 291 -1.52 20.09 -15.30
C ASN A 291 -1.18 21.57 -15.54
N ALA A 292 -2.14 22.47 -15.31
CA ALA A 292 -1.92 23.92 -15.43
C ALA A 292 -0.88 24.44 -14.41
N ALA A 293 -0.79 23.83 -13.24
CA ALA A 293 0.17 24.21 -12.20
C ALA A 293 1.59 23.67 -12.47
N ALA A 294 1.70 22.58 -13.23
CA ALA A 294 2.98 21.97 -13.59
C ALA A 294 3.71 22.68 -14.73
N HIS A 295 3.12 23.74 -15.31
CA HIS A 295 3.76 24.52 -16.35
C HIS A 295 5.09 25.14 -15.86
N PRO A 296 6.20 25.05 -16.62
CA PRO A 296 7.53 25.49 -16.16
C PRO A 296 7.56 26.92 -15.59
N VAL A 297 6.82 27.87 -16.18
CA VAL A 297 6.74 29.27 -15.72
C VAL A 297 6.10 29.37 -14.31
N LYS A 298 5.15 28.49 -13.98
CA LYS A 298 4.44 28.51 -12.70
C LYS A 298 5.14 27.69 -11.61
N LEU A 299 5.99 26.75 -12.00
CA LEU A 299 6.62 25.80 -11.09
C LEU A 299 7.43 26.46 -9.96
N PRO A 300 8.25 27.52 -10.20
CA PRO A 300 8.96 28.21 -9.10
C PRO A 300 8.00 28.79 -8.05
N TRP A 301 6.89 29.39 -8.47
CA TRP A 301 5.88 29.93 -7.56
C TRP A 301 5.12 28.83 -6.81
N VAL A 302 4.78 27.71 -7.47
CA VAL A 302 4.18 26.54 -6.83
C VAL A 302 5.09 25.98 -5.73
N MET A 303 6.39 25.88 -6.02
CA MET A 303 7.39 25.39 -5.06
C MET A 303 7.61 26.39 -3.91
N ALA A 304 7.66 27.68 -4.17
CA ALA A 304 7.77 28.72 -3.13
C ALA A 304 6.56 28.70 -2.19
N ASN A 305 5.34 28.62 -2.74
CA ASN A 305 4.11 28.53 -1.94
C ASN A 305 4.09 27.27 -1.06
N TRP A 306 4.50 26.12 -1.62
CA TRP A 306 4.62 24.88 -0.83
C TRP A 306 5.67 24.98 0.26
N PHE A 307 6.84 25.52 -0.07
CA PHE A 307 7.96 25.64 0.89
C PHE A 307 7.60 26.55 2.07
N LEU A 308 6.99 27.71 1.80
CA LEU A 308 6.66 28.72 2.80
C LEU A 308 5.36 28.42 3.55
N ARG A 309 4.33 27.87 2.88
CA ARG A 309 2.98 27.72 3.43
C ARG A 309 2.49 26.29 3.55
N GLY A 310 3.18 25.31 2.97
CA GLY A 310 2.74 23.90 2.91
C GLY A 310 1.40 23.72 2.15
N ARG A 311 1.15 24.55 1.14
CA ARG A 311 -0.11 24.60 0.37
C ARG A 311 0.15 24.64 -1.14
N GLY A 312 -0.92 24.47 -1.92
CA GLY A 312 -0.88 24.52 -3.38
C GLY A 312 -0.63 23.15 -4.03
N ALA A 313 -0.44 23.14 -5.34
CA ALA A 313 -0.38 21.93 -6.16
C ALA A 313 0.69 20.92 -5.69
N ALA A 314 1.83 21.38 -5.18
CA ALA A 314 2.88 20.49 -4.67
C ALA A 314 2.48 19.73 -3.40
N SER A 315 1.43 20.15 -2.66
CA SER A 315 0.88 19.43 -1.52
C SER A 315 -0.18 18.38 -1.91
N SER A 316 -0.48 18.20 -3.20
CA SER A 316 -1.45 17.21 -3.68
C SER A 316 -0.89 15.80 -3.59
N GLY A 317 -1.68 14.88 -3.02
CA GLY A 317 -1.43 13.44 -3.05
C GLY A 317 -1.83 12.79 -4.37
N ALA A 318 -1.90 11.46 -4.41
CA ALA A 318 -2.29 10.70 -5.60
C ALA A 318 -3.75 10.97 -6.00
N ALA A 319 -4.64 11.18 -5.03
CA ALA A 319 -6.03 11.54 -5.27
C ALA A 319 -6.46 12.70 -4.35
N SER A 320 -7.44 13.47 -4.81
CA SER A 320 -8.03 14.60 -4.06
C SER A 320 -9.38 14.25 -3.44
N ALA A 321 -10.12 13.31 -4.04
CA ALA A 321 -11.37 12.75 -3.55
C ALA A 321 -11.48 11.29 -3.97
N GLN A 322 -12.47 10.58 -3.42
CA GLN A 322 -12.76 9.20 -3.78
C GLN A 322 -14.22 8.84 -3.57
N VAL A 323 -14.65 7.80 -4.27
CA VAL A 323 -15.89 7.07 -3.99
C VAL A 323 -15.53 5.68 -3.49
N LEU A 324 -16.19 5.23 -2.43
CA LEU A 324 -16.21 3.84 -1.99
C LEU A 324 -17.65 3.34 -2.12
N CYS A 325 -17.88 2.37 -2.99
CA CYS A 325 -19.23 1.90 -3.28
C CYS A 325 -19.26 0.39 -3.52
N ARG A 326 -20.47 -0.14 -3.64
CA ARG A 326 -20.71 -1.55 -3.95
C ARG A 326 -20.91 -1.72 -5.44
N SER A 327 -20.40 -2.83 -6.01
CA SER A 327 -20.65 -3.21 -7.40
C SER A 327 -22.11 -3.58 -7.65
N ARG A 328 -22.78 -4.11 -6.63
CA ARG A 328 -24.18 -4.55 -6.64
C ARG A 328 -24.79 -4.38 -5.25
N ASP A 329 -26.12 -4.36 -5.21
CA ASP A 329 -26.87 -4.36 -3.96
C ASP A 329 -26.66 -5.67 -3.17
N GLY A 330 -26.87 -5.61 -1.86
CA GLY A 330 -26.75 -6.74 -0.94
C GLY A 330 -25.34 -7.07 -0.47
N LEU A 331 -24.29 -6.46 -1.01
CA LEU A 331 -22.94 -6.62 -0.48
C LEU A 331 -22.79 -5.95 0.88
N ALA A 332 -22.12 -6.64 1.83
CA ALA A 332 -21.91 -6.13 3.18
C ALA A 332 -20.97 -4.91 3.22
N ALA A 333 -20.01 -4.84 2.29
CA ALA A 333 -18.97 -3.83 2.23
C ALA A 333 -18.83 -3.24 0.82
N PRO A 334 -18.25 -2.04 0.67
CA PRO A 334 -17.75 -1.56 -0.60
C PRO A 334 -16.70 -2.50 -1.18
N ASP A 335 -16.82 -2.81 -2.45
CA ASP A 335 -15.89 -3.62 -3.22
C ASP A 335 -15.30 -2.86 -4.42
N ILE A 336 -15.68 -1.59 -4.57
CA ILE A 336 -15.16 -0.66 -5.58
C ILE A 336 -14.61 0.59 -4.90
N GLN A 337 -13.45 1.05 -5.40
CA GLN A 337 -12.88 2.36 -5.08
C GLN A 337 -12.63 3.14 -6.36
N LEU A 338 -13.12 4.38 -6.43
CA LEU A 338 -12.85 5.33 -7.51
C LEU A 338 -12.02 6.48 -6.95
N LEU A 339 -10.79 6.65 -7.41
CA LEU A 339 -9.87 7.69 -6.95
C LEU A 339 -9.83 8.85 -7.93
N PHE A 340 -10.21 10.03 -7.50
CA PHE A 340 -10.26 11.25 -8.33
C PHE A 340 -8.93 11.99 -8.27
N THR A 341 -8.18 11.91 -9.36
CA THR A 341 -6.92 12.63 -9.56
C THR A 341 -7.15 13.78 -10.54
N PRO A 342 -7.11 15.05 -10.11
CA PRO A 342 -7.35 16.18 -11.02
C PRO A 342 -6.10 16.47 -11.88
N ALA A 343 -5.73 15.50 -12.69
CA ALA A 343 -4.60 15.55 -13.61
C ALA A 343 -4.79 14.55 -14.75
N LEU A 344 -4.31 14.89 -15.94
CA LEU A 344 -4.09 13.97 -17.04
C LEU A 344 -2.62 13.61 -17.13
N PHE A 345 -2.35 12.33 -17.34
CA PHE A 345 -0.99 11.81 -17.53
C PHE A 345 -1.00 10.58 -18.43
N ASP A 346 0.09 10.42 -19.17
CA ASP A 346 0.38 9.18 -19.85
C ASP A 346 1.08 8.26 -18.84
N TYR A 347 0.55 7.07 -18.64
CA TYR A 347 1.10 6.10 -17.70
C TYR A 347 1.66 4.89 -18.45
N ASP A 348 2.94 4.61 -18.23
CA ASP A 348 3.60 3.40 -18.71
C ASP A 348 3.62 2.38 -17.54
N PRO A 349 2.80 1.33 -17.57
CA PRO A 349 2.70 0.36 -16.48
C PRO A 349 3.97 -0.49 -16.35
N VAL A 350 4.72 -0.70 -17.43
CA VAL A 350 5.97 -1.47 -17.44
C VAL A 350 7.09 -0.69 -16.75
N LYS A 351 7.31 0.53 -17.19
CA LYS A 351 8.37 1.40 -16.64
C LYS A 351 7.98 2.08 -15.34
N LYS A 352 6.72 1.99 -14.92
CA LYS A 352 6.17 2.74 -13.78
C LYS A 352 6.48 4.24 -13.88
N LYS A 353 6.31 4.78 -15.09
CA LYS A 353 6.52 6.19 -15.37
C LYS A 353 5.21 6.85 -15.73
N ALA A 354 4.98 8.02 -15.17
CA ALA A 354 3.87 8.87 -15.57
C ALA A 354 4.44 10.21 -16.08
N ARG A 355 3.88 10.71 -17.18
CA ARG A 355 4.17 12.01 -17.75
C ARG A 355 2.90 12.83 -17.75
N LEU A 356 2.90 13.99 -17.11
CA LEU A 356 1.77 14.92 -17.15
C LEU A 356 1.56 15.40 -18.58
N ARG A 357 0.31 15.35 -19.05
CA ARG A 357 -0.12 15.95 -20.32
C ARG A 357 -0.16 17.47 -20.18
N ARG A 358 -0.29 18.19 -21.28
CA ARG A 358 -0.43 19.66 -21.26
C ARG A 358 -1.88 20.10 -20.99
N GLU A 359 -2.82 19.26 -21.38
CA GLU A 359 -4.26 19.52 -21.26
C GLU A 359 -4.74 19.36 -19.82
N ASN A 360 -5.75 20.13 -19.45
CA ASN A 360 -6.44 19.96 -18.18
C ASN A 360 -7.38 18.76 -18.21
N GLY A 361 -7.52 18.10 -17.07
CA GLY A 361 -8.48 17.03 -16.95
C GLY A 361 -8.49 16.31 -15.61
N LEU A 362 -9.33 15.30 -15.57
CA LEU A 362 -9.56 14.42 -14.42
C LEU A 362 -9.28 12.98 -14.83
N SER A 363 -8.50 12.28 -14.03
CA SER A 363 -8.34 10.82 -14.11
C SER A 363 -9.06 10.18 -12.94
N ILE A 364 -9.86 9.15 -13.21
CA ILE A 364 -10.46 8.28 -12.21
C ILE A 364 -9.74 6.93 -12.28
N ALA A 365 -8.99 6.59 -11.22
CA ALA A 365 -8.52 5.21 -11.06
C ALA A 365 -9.64 4.39 -10.43
N ALA A 366 -10.12 3.40 -11.14
CA ALA A 366 -11.18 2.49 -10.71
C ALA A 366 -10.56 1.16 -10.29
N LEU A 367 -10.75 0.77 -9.02
CA LEU A 367 -10.17 -0.42 -8.41
C LEU A 367 -11.26 -1.40 -7.97
N ALA A 368 -11.01 -2.70 -8.18
CA ALA A 368 -11.75 -3.79 -7.52
C ALA A 368 -11.04 -4.15 -6.20
N LEU A 369 -11.77 -4.09 -5.07
CA LEU A 369 -11.20 -4.18 -3.73
C LEU A 369 -11.22 -5.58 -3.10
N GLN A 370 -11.85 -6.55 -3.75
CA GLN A 370 -11.93 -7.94 -3.26
C GLN A 370 -11.43 -8.93 -4.31
N PRO A 371 -10.14 -8.85 -4.70
CA PRO A 371 -9.58 -9.68 -5.76
C PRO A 371 -9.63 -11.16 -5.39
N GLN A 372 -9.97 -11.98 -6.38
CA GLN A 372 -9.97 -13.45 -6.27
C GLN A 372 -8.68 -14.06 -6.83
N ALA A 373 -8.02 -13.39 -7.77
CA ALA A 373 -6.73 -13.81 -8.30
C ALA A 373 -5.68 -13.92 -7.19
N ARG A 374 -4.85 -14.96 -7.28
CA ARG A 374 -3.74 -15.21 -6.36
C ARG A 374 -2.48 -15.47 -7.14
N GLY A 375 -1.37 -15.01 -6.56
CA GLY A 375 -0.04 -15.25 -7.09
C GLY A 375 0.91 -15.74 -5.99
N CYS A 376 2.19 -15.73 -6.30
CA CYS A 376 3.21 -16.17 -5.38
C CYS A 376 4.55 -15.45 -5.58
N ILE A 377 5.43 -15.61 -4.62
CA ILE A 377 6.81 -15.15 -4.61
C ILE A 377 7.72 -16.36 -4.67
N ARG A 378 8.67 -16.38 -5.62
CA ARG A 378 9.64 -17.46 -5.78
C ARG A 378 11.07 -16.94 -5.64
N LEU A 379 11.95 -17.77 -5.08
CA LEU A 379 13.39 -17.52 -5.20
C LEU A 379 13.87 -17.93 -6.60
N THR A 380 14.80 -17.16 -7.13
CA THR A 380 15.43 -17.43 -8.44
C THR A 380 16.88 -17.88 -8.30
N SER A 381 17.47 -17.81 -7.11
CA SER A 381 18.89 -18.04 -6.88
C SER A 381 19.17 -18.25 -5.38
N GLN A 382 20.29 -18.89 -5.07
CA GLN A 382 20.87 -18.92 -3.72
C GLN A 382 21.37 -17.55 -3.24
N ASN A 383 21.63 -16.62 -4.16
CA ASN A 383 22.12 -15.29 -3.83
C ASN A 383 21.02 -14.48 -3.12
N PRO A 384 21.14 -14.17 -1.82
CA PRO A 384 20.13 -13.44 -1.08
C PRO A 384 19.98 -11.98 -1.52
N LEU A 385 20.89 -11.45 -2.32
CA LEU A 385 20.80 -10.12 -2.90
C LEU A 385 20.02 -10.10 -4.21
N ALA A 386 19.86 -11.24 -4.89
CA ALA A 386 19.05 -11.35 -6.10
C ALA A 386 17.57 -11.03 -5.81
N PRO A 387 16.84 -10.36 -6.71
CA PRO A 387 15.42 -10.13 -6.54
C PRO A 387 14.64 -11.44 -6.60
N PRO A 388 13.53 -11.59 -5.86
CA PRO A 388 12.60 -12.69 -6.05
C PRO A 388 11.84 -12.49 -7.37
N LEU A 389 11.30 -13.56 -7.92
CA LEU A 389 10.36 -13.54 -9.04
C LEU A 389 8.94 -13.47 -8.46
N ILE A 390 8.12 -12.61 -9.05
CA ILE A 390 6.70 -12.50 -8.74
C ILE A 390 5.92 -13.17 -9.86
N GLU A 391 5.09 -14.14 -9.51
CA GLU A 391 4.17 -14.84 -10.41
C GLU A 391 2.75 -14.46 -10.00
N HIS A 392 2.04 -13.70 -10.83
CA HIS A 392 0.67 -13.25 -10.56
C HIS A 392 -0.03 -12.86 -11.86
N GLU A 393 -1.15 -13.49 -12.13
CA GLU A 393 -2.06 -13.09 -13.18
C GLU A 393 -3.10 -12.13 -12.60
N LEU A 394 -2.94 -10.84 -12.88
CA LEU A 394 -3.73 -9.77 -12.25
C LEU A 394 -5.23 -9.89 -12.55
N LEU A 395 -5.56 -10.37 -13.74
CA LEU A 395 -6.92 -10.60 -14.24
C LEU A 395 -7.20 -12.10 -14.44
N GLY A 396 -6.50 -12.96 -13.71
CA GLY A 396 -6.61 -14.41 -13.80
C GLY A 396 -7.96 -14.99 -13.32
N CYS A 397 -8.84 -14.16 -12.77
CA CYS A 397 -10.18 -14.55 -12.34
C CYS A 397 -11.23 -13.64 -12.99
N GLN A 398 -12.26 -14.23 -13.60
CA GLN A 398 -13.34 -13.47 -14.25
C GLN A 398 -14.06 -12.53 -13.28
N ALA A 399 -14.21 -12.91 -12.01
CA ALA A 399 -14.82 -12.06 -10.98
C ALA A 399 -14.06 -10.73 -10.79
N ASP A 400 -12.75 -10.72 -10.98
CA ASP A 400 -11.93 -9.50 -10.85
C ASP A 400 -12.15 -8.57 -12.05
N ILE A 401 -12.34 -9.14 -13.25
CA ILE A 401 -12.71 -8.41 -14.47
C ILE A 401 -14.13 -7.83 -14.30
N ASP A 402 -15.10 -8.61 -13.84
CA ASP A 402 -16.48 -8.18 -13.62
C ASP A 402 -16.55 -7.03 -12.58
N GLY A 403 -15.69 -7.11 -11.54
CA GLY A 403 -15.53 -6.04 -10.58
C GLY A 403 -15.00 -4.74 -11.22
N LEU A 404 -14.03 -4.84 -12.12
CA LEU A 404 -13.50 -3.69 -12.85
C LEU A 404 -14.49 -3.14 -13.88
N VAL A 405 -15.26 -3.98 -14.56
CA VAL A 405 -16.36 -3.54 -15.44
C VAL A 405 -17.37 -2.71 -14.65
N SER A 406 -17.78 -3.19 -13.48
CA SER A 406 -18.70 -2.46 -12.59
C SER A 406 -18.10 -1.12 -12.13
N ALA A 407 -16.80 -1.12 -11.79
CA ALA A 407 -16.09 0.09 -11.38
C ALA A 407 -15.98 1.10 -12.55
N ALA A 408 -15.70 0.63 -13.76
CA ALA A 408 -15.64 1.46 -14.96
C ALA A 408 -16.99 2.13 -15.27
N ARG A 409 -18.10 1.36 -15.24
CA ARG A 409 -19.44 1.90 -15.47
C ARG A 409 -19.77 3.03 -14.49
N LYS A 410 -19.52 2.82 -13.19
CA LYS A 410 -19.73 3.86 -12.16
C LYS A 410 -18.86 5.10 -12.34
N ALA A 411 -17.63 4.95 -12.81
CA ALA A 411 -16.77 6.09 -13.12
C ALA A 411 -17.28 6.87 -14.35
N LEU A 412 -17.77 6.17 -15.38
CA LEU A 412 -18.37 6.79 -16.57
C LEU A 412 -19.70 7.47 -16.27
N GLU A 413 -20.54 6.91 -15.38
CA GLU A 413 -21.75 7.59 -14.88
C GLU A 413 -21.41 8.97 -14.28
N ILE A 414 -20.32 9.06 -13.49
CA ILE A 414 -19.86 10.33 -12.91
C ILE A 414 -19.38 11.30 -14.01
N PHE A 415 -18.63 10.82 -15.02
CA PHE A 415 -18.23 11.67 -16.14
C PHE A 415 -19.43 12.13 -16.96
N THR A 416 -20.41 11.25 -17.23
CA THR A 416 -21.66 11.61 -17.91
C THR A 416 -22.43 12.69 -17.13
N GLN A 417 -22.46 12.58 -15.80
CA GLN A 417 -23.09 13.61 -14.96
C GLN A 417 -22.33 14.94 -15.01
N MET A 418 -20.98 14.91 -15.06
CA MET A 418 -20.17 16.13 -15.23
C MET A 418 -20.38 16.78 -16.60
N ASP A 419 -20.66 15.99 -17.64
CA ASP A 419 -20.90 16.48 -19.00
C ASP A 419 -22.21 17.26 -19.13
N ARG A 420 -23.20 17.01 -18.29
CA ARG A 420 -24.42 17.83 -18.22
C ARG A 420 -24.12 19.31 -17.93
N ASP A 421 -23.04 19.58 -17.18
CA ASP A 421 -22.52 20.92 -16.94
C ASP A 421 -21.55 21.39 -18.05
N ARG A 422 -21.40 20.64 -19.16
CA ARG A 422 -20.46 20.87 -20.27
C ARG A 422 -19.01 21.00 -19.80
N LEU A 423 -18.63 20.19 -18.83
CA LEU A 423 -17.28 20.20 -18.28
C LEU A 423 -16.33 19.25 -19.01
N ILE A 424 -16.87 18.25 -19.71
CA ILE A 424 -16.11 17.23 -20.43
C ILE A 424 -15.87 17.68 -21.87
N VAL A 425 -14.63 17.62 -22.31
CA VAL A 425 -14.23 17.91 -23.69
C VAL A 425 -14.06 16.61 -24.49
N SER A 426 -13.49 15.59 -23.88
CA SER A 426 -13.38 14.23 -24.44
C SER A 426 -13.13 13.22 -23.33
N LEU A 427 -13.54 11.97 -23.58
CA LEU A 427 -13.27 10.81 -22.71
C LEU A 427 -12.19 9.92 -23.34
N ASP A 428 -11.48 9.17 -22.49
CA ASP A 428 -10.51 8.15 -22.87
C ASP A 428 -10.51 7.05 -21.80
N PRO A 429 -10.97 5.82 -22.09
CA PRO A 429 -11.45 5.35 -23.41
C PRO A 429 -12.77 6.01 -23.83
N ASP A 430 -13.09 5.91 -25.13
CA ASP A 430 -14.37 6.31 -25.69
C ASP A 430 -15.42 5.23 -25.44
N LEU A 431 -15.80 5.12 -24.16
CA LEU A 431 -16.82 4.21 -23.65
C LEU A 431 -17.90 5.00 -22.91
N THR A 432 -19.12 4.47 -22.94
CA THR A 432 -20.25 4.96 -22.15
C THR A 432 -20.67 3.95 -21.10
N PRO A 433 -21.48 4.31 -20.08
CA PRO A 433 -22.01 3.33 -19.12
C PRO A 433 -22.75 2.17 -19.76
N ASP A 434 -23.38 2.40 -20.93
CA ASP A 434 -24.19 1.42 -21.66
C ASP A 434 -23.40 0.63 -22.70
N SER A 435 -22.10 0.87 -22.87
CA SER A 435 -21.25 0.10 -23.78
C SER A 435 -21.32 -1.40 -23.47
N PRO A 436 -21.19 -2.28 -24.50
CA PRO A 436 -21.19 -3.73 -24.31
C PRO A 436 -20.11 -4.16 -23.30
N LYS A 437 -20.37 -5.25 -22.58
CA LYS A 437 -19.43 -5.78 -21.58
C LYS A 437 -18.08 -6.13 -22.19
N GLU A 438 -18.10 -6.68 -23.39
CA GLU A 438 -16.93 -7.10 -24.16
C GLU A 438 -15.97 -5.92 -24.41
N ALA A 439 -16.51 -4.73 -24.74
CA ALA A 439 -15.70 -3.53 -24.94
C ALA A 439 -14.99 -3.09 -23.65
N PHE A 440 -15.63 -3.25 -22.49
CA PHE A 440 -14.96 -3.04 -21.21
C PHE A 440 -13.89 -4.08 -20.93
N GLU A 441 -14.17 -5.36 -21.19
CA GLU A 441 -13.21 -6.43 -20.97
C GLU A 441 -11.95 -6.26 -21.82
N ASP A 442 -12.11 -5.90 -23.10
CA ASP A 442 -10.99 -5.60 -24.01
C ASP A 442 -10.13 -4.44 -23.47
N TYR A 443 -10.79 -3.35 -23.07
CA TYR A 443 -10.10 -2.21 -22.48
C TYR A 443 -9.36 -2.58 -21.18
N ILE A 444 -10.01 -3.35 -20.29
CA ILE A 444 -9.44 -3.81 -19.02
C ILE A 444 -8.20 -4.66 -19.26
N ARG A 445 -8.28 -5.64 -20.18
CA ARG A 445 -7.13 -6.52 -20.50
C ARG A 445 -5.94 -5.73 -21.05
N ALA A 446 -6.20 -4.70 -21.86
CA ALA A 446 -5.17 -3.86 -22.45
C ALA A 446 -4.55 -2.84 -21.48
N SER A 447 -5.32 -2.36 -20.48
CA SER A 447 -4.93 -1.17 -19.68
C SER A 447 -4.80 -1.43 -18.17
N ALA A 448 -5.22 -2.60 -17.66
CA ALA A 448 -5.19 -2.86 -16.23
C ALA A 448 -3.77 -2.77 -15.63
N PHE A 449 -3.72 -2.18 -14.46
CA PHE A 449 -2.51 -2.04 -13.66
C PHE A 449 -2.79 -2.38 -12.19
N ARG A 450 -1.74 -2.44 -11.37
CA ARG A 450 -1.85 -2.77 -9.94
C ARG A 450 -2.01 -1.52 -9.09
N GLY A 451 -2.82 -1.62 -8.04
CA GLY A 451 -2.93 -0.61 -6.98
C GLY A 451 -1.66 -0.42 -6.15
N ASP A 452 -0.67 -1.31 -6.32
CA ASP A 452 0.55 -1.42 -5.51
C ASP A 452 0.24 -1.70 -4.01
N HIS A 453 -0.68 -2.67 -3.79
CA HIS A 453 -1.17 -3.11 -2.49
C HIS A 453 -0.80 -4.56 -2.15
N ALA A 454 0.32 -5.06 -2.68
CA ALA A 454 0.79 -6.44 -2.47
C ALA A 454 0.72 -6.89 -1.02
N SER A 455 0.12 -8.07 -0.77
CA SER A 455 -0.12 -8.61 0.58
C SER A 455 -0.27 -10.13 0.58
N GLY A 456 -0.26 -10.75 1.76
CA GLY A 456 -0.72 -12.13 1.99
C GLY A 456 0.33 -13.23 1.92
N THR A 457 1.56 -12.95 1.54
CA THR A 457 2.61 -13.93 1.20
C THR A 457 3.26 -14.66 2.39
N CYS A 458 2.96 -14.26 3.61
CA CYS A 458 3.28 -14.95 4.87
C CYS A 458 2.01 -15.04 5.73
N ARG A 459 0.93 -15.51 5.12
CA ARG A 459 -0.43 -15.50 5.66
C ARG A 459 -0.48 -15.93 7.13
N MET A 460 -1.16 -15.12 7.96
CA MET A 460 -1.49 -15.54 9.33
C MET A 460 -2.73 -16.45 9.33
N GLY A 461 -2.80 -17.35 10.32
CA GLY A 461 -3.95 -18.22 10.51
C GLY A 461 -3.77 -19.17 11.68
N SER A 462 -4.86 -19.82 12.10
CA SER A 462 -4.84 -20.89 13.12
C SER A 462 -4.52 -22.27 12.52
N ASP A 463 -4.71 -22.45 11.22
CA ASP A 463 -4.45 -23.71 10.53
C ASP A 463 -2.95 -24.01 10.39
N ALA A 464 -2.61 -25.30 10.24
CA ALA A 464 -1.23 -25.76 10.18
C ALA A 464 -0.44 -25.27 8.94
N LYS A 465 -1.14 -24.81 7.89
CA LYS A 465 -0.51 -24.28 6.66
C LYS A 465 -0.17 -22.80 6.77
N ALA A 466 -0.70 -22.07 7.77
CA ALA A 466 -0.38 -20.66 7.97
C ALA A 466 1.12 -20.48 8.27
N VAL A 467 1.75 -19.46 7.68
CA VAL A 467 3.17 -19.17 7.88
C VAL A 467 3.42 -18.59 9.28
N VAL A 468 2.50 -17.74 9.75
CA VAL A 468 2.52 -17.21 11.11
C VAL A 468 1.21 -17.51 11.84
N ASP A 469 1.28 -17.64 13.14
CA ASP A 469 0.09 -17.75 13.99
C ASP A 469 -0.58 -16.38 14.22
N PRO A 470 -1.75 -16.31 14.91
CA PRO A 470 -2.40 -15.04 15.23
C PRO A 470 -1.59 -14.10 16.13
N GLN A 471 -0.53 -14.59 16.81
CA GLN A 471 0.44 -13.79 17.54
C GLN A 471 1.60 -13.32 16.66
N LEU A 472 1.53 -13.61 15.34
CA LEU A 472 2.52 -13.30 14.32
C LEU A 472 3.85 -14.03 14.46
N CYS A 473 3.92 -15.09 15.30
CA CYS A 473 5.08 -15.96 15.44
C CYS A 473 5.19 -16.89 14.22
N VAL A 474 6.39 -17.00 13.65
CA VAL A 474 6.67 -17.92 12.55
C VAL A 474 6.58 -19.35 13.07
N ARG A 475 5.77 -20.19 12.43
CA ARG A 475 5.55 -21.57 12.87
C ARG A 475 6.80 -22.43 12.76
N GLY A 476 6.99 -23.31 13.72
CA GLY A 476 8.11 -24.25 13.78
C GLY A 476 9.43 -23.70 14.32
N VAL A 477 9.52 -22.39 14.60
CA VAL A 477 10.69 -21.74 15.19
C VAL A 477 10.30 -20.83 16.34
N ALA A 478 11.22 -20.54 17.23
CA ALA A 478 11.04 -19.62 18.35
C ALA A 478 11.76 -18.29 18.10
N GLY A 479 11.26 -17.19 18.70
CA GLY A 479 11.91 -15.89 18.66
C GLY A 479 11.91 -15.20 17.30
N LEU A 480 10.99 -15.57 16.38
CA LEU A 480 10.85 -14.98 15.06
C LEU A 480 9.40 -14.60 14.79
N ARG A 481 9.17 -13.36 14.36
CA ARG A 481 7.85 -12.86 13.94
C ARG A 481 7.91 -12.18 12.57
N VAL A 482 6.75 -12.13 11.89
CA VAL A 482 6.53 -11.29 10.71
C VAL A 482 5.44 -10.28 11.03
N ALA A 483 5.67 -8.99 10.75
CA ALA A 483 4.74 -7.92 11.10
C ALA A 483 4.66 -6.82 10.00
N ASP A 484 4.12 -7.19 8.84
CA ASP A 484 3.89 -6.30 7.68
C ASP A 484 2.70 -6.80 6.85
N ALA A 485 2.54 -6.30 5.61
CA ALA A 485 1.43 -6.67 4.72
C ALA A 485 1.41 -8.16 4.36
N SER A 486 2.53 -8.87 4.46
CA SER A 486 2.60 -10.28 4.10
C SER A 486 1.73 -11.17 4.98
N ILE A 487 1.41 -10.74 6.21
CA ILE A 487 0.62 -11.55 7.15
C ILE A 487 -0.88 -11.55 6.87
N MET A 488 -1.38 -10.65 6.04
CA MET A 488 -2.81 -10.49 5.78
C MET A 488 -3.41 -11.77 5.18
N PRO A 489 -4.42 -12.40 5.79
CA PRO A 489 -5.05 -13.60 5.22
C PRO A 489 -5.90 -13.25 4.00
N VAL A 490 -6.54 -12.08 4.03
CA VAL A 490 -7.27 -11.43 2.92
C VAL A 490 -6.92 -9.95 2.91
N ILE A 491 -6.78 -9.37 1.74
CA ILE A 491 -6.48 -7.95 1.57
C ILE A 491 -7.69 -7.10 2.02
N PRO A 492 -7.49 -6.01 2.81
CA PRO A 492 -8.58 -5.12 3.21
C PRO A 492 -9.13 -4.27 2.06
N SER A 493 -10.40 -3.87 2.15
CA SER A 493 -11.12 -3.06 1.17
C SER A 493 -10.64 -1.60 1.18
N GLY A 494 -9.47 -1.34 0.59
CA GLY A 494 -8.82 -0.04 0.47
C GLY A 494 -7.30 -0.11 0.46
N ASN A 495 -6.65 1.06 0.48
CA ASN A 495 -5.19 1.15 0.47
C ASN A 495 -4.59 0.54 1.75
N THR A 496 -3.53 -0.25 1.62
CA THR A 496 -3.03 -1.12 2.70
C THR A 496 -2.12 -0.43 3.74
N ASN A 497 -1.72 0.83 3.53
CA ASN A 497 -0.74 1.49 4.42
C ASN A 497 -1.21 1.64 5.87
N ALA A 498 -2.47 2.08 6.10
CA ALA A 498 -2.99 2.21 7.46
C ALA A 498 -3.18 0.85 8.15
N PRO A 499 -3.71 -0.20 7.49
CA PRO A 499 -3.69 -1.57 8.01
C PRO A 499 -2.29 -2.07 8.41
N VAL A 500 -1.26 -1.80 7.61
CA VAL A 500 0.13 -2.19 7.94
C VAL A 500 0.65 -1.47 9.19
N LEU A 501 0.33 -0.18 9.35
CA LEU A 501 0.68 0.57 10.55
C LEU A 501 -0.04 0.01 11.79
N MET A 502 -1.31 -0.39 11.65
CA MET A 502 -2.10 -1.04 12.70
C MET A 502 -1.51 -2.40 13.08
N ILE A 503 -1.15 -3.23 12.08
CA ILE A 503 -0.47 -4.52 12.30
C ILE A 503 0.81 -4.31 13.12
N ALA A 504 1.63 -3.33 12.76
CA ALA A 504 2.87 -3.01 13.46
C ALA A 504 2.64 -2.52 14.89
N GLU A 505 1.60 -1.72 15.13
CA GLU A 505 1.22 -1.24 16.48
C GLU A 505 0.75 -2.40 17.36
N LYS A 506 -0.14 -3.25 16.82
CA LYS A 506 -0.67 -4.42 17.51
C LYS A 506 0.43 -5.45 17.82
N ALA A 507 1.31 -5.72 16.86
CA ALA A 507 2.46 -6.60 17.06
C ALA A 507 3.39 -6.08 18.18
N ALA A 508 3.68 -4.78 18.20
CA ALA A 508 4.46 -4.19 19.28
C ALA A 508 3.77 -4.34 20.65
N SER A 509 2.45 -4.15 20.70
CA SER A 509 1.67 -4.36 21.92
C SER A 509 1.71 -5.82 22.42
N MET A 510 1.63 -6.79 21.50
CA MET A 510 1.76 -8.22 21.83
C MET A 510 3.14 -8.54 22.44
N ILE A 511 4.21 -8.06 21.80
CA ILE A 511 5.59 -8.30 22.25
C ILE A 511 5.84 -7.67 23.62
N LEU A 512 5.39 -6.43 23.85
CA LEU A 512 5.57 -5.73 25.13
C LEU A 512 4.78 -6.37 26.28
N LYS A 513 3.69 -7.05 25.99
CA LYS A 513 2.90 -7.78 27.00
C LYS A 513 3.49 -9.16 27.35
N SER A 514 4.33 -9.72 26.49
CA SER A 514 4.98 -11.02 26.69
C SER A 514 6.37 -10.91 27.36
N GLN A 515 6.87 -9.70 27.56
CA GLN A 515 8.10 -9.36 28.32
C GLN A 515 7.78 -9.07 29.78
#